data_48518a7e0ec6e16c742e6ba82df60ca1
#
_entry.id   48518a7e0ec6e16c742e6ba82df60ca1
#
_cell.length_a   1.000
_cell.length_b   1.000
_cell.length_c   1.000
_cell.angle_alpha   90.00
_cell.angle_beta   90.00
_cell.angle_gamma   90.00
#
_symmetry.space_group_name_H-M   'P 1'
#
loop_
_entity.id
_entity.type
_entity.pdbx_description
1 polymer ?
#
loop_
_entity_poly.entity_id
_entity_poly.type
_entity_poly.pdbx_seq_one_letter_code
_entity_poly.pdbx_strand_id
1 'polypeptide(L)'
;IRVGDTATPLTVRDVVERHGGAFWFERERARHEALFRFLLPLAGAAESEAPEQADAAAPTRQSRPAFYDFDLFQPSDMARALQDRRLDSLSYTVFDTETTGLDPSQGDEIIQIGATRIVNGKLLHHEGFEQLVDPQRAIPSLSTGIHGITSAMVRGQPGIAQVLRSFHAYTHDTILVAHNAAFDMRFL
;
A
#
# COMPACT_ATOMS: atom_id res chain seq x y z
N ILE A 1 0.45 16.39 -19.72
CA ILE A 1 -0.85 16.76 -20.33
C ILE A 1 -1.03 18.26 -20.24
N ARG A 2 -1.59 18.88 -21.28
CA ARG A 2 -2.05 20.27 -21.23
C ARG A 2 -3.57 20.29 -21.04
N VAL A 3 -4.03 21.14 -20.12
CA VAL A 3 -5.46 21.44 -19.94
C VAL A 3 -5.62 22.95 -20.18
N GLY A 4 -6.18 23.32 -21.32
CA GLY A 4 -6.13 24.70 -21.82
C GLY A 4 -4.67 25.11 -22.08
N ASP A 5 -4.28 26.29 -21.62
CA ASP A 5 -2.91 26.82 -21.77
C ASP A 5 -1.94 26.37 -20.66
N THR A 6 -2.41 25.60 -19.68
CA THR A 6 -1.62 25.19 -18.53
C THR A 6 -1.04 23.79 -18.70
N ALA A 7 0.30 23.65 -18.65
CA ALA A 7 0.95 22.36 -18.60
C ALA A 7 0.75 21.76 -17.19
N THR A 8 0.25 20.53 -17.14
CA THR A 8 0.11 19.79 -15.87
C THR A 8 1.19 18.72 -15.78
N PRO A 9 1.68 18.39 -14.59
CA PRO A 9 2.64 17.29 -14.41
C PRO A 9 2.01 15.90 -14.61
N LEU A 10 0.70 15.84 -14.87
CA LEU A 10 -0.03 14.58 -15.03
C LEU A 10 0.36 13.87 -16.32
N THR A 11 0.58 12.56 -16.23
CA THR A 11 0.70 11.68 -17.39
C THR A 11 -0.69 11.24 -17.89
N VAL A 12 -0.75 10.65 -19.09
CA VAL A 12 -1.99 10.05 -19.60
C VAL A 12 -2.50 8.96 -18.67
N ARG A 13 -1.59 8.16 -18.12
CA ARG A 13 -1.91 7.10 -17.16
C ARG A 13 -2.59 7.67 -15.92
N ASP A 14 -2.02 8.71 -15.31
CA ASP A 14 -2.58 9.33 -14.11
C ASP A 14 -4.01 9.83 -14.32
N VAL A 15 -4.30 10.36 -15.51
CA VAL A 15 -5.65 10.82 -15.85
C VAL A 15 -6.61 9.64 -15.98
N VAL A 16 -6.21 8.59 -16.69
CA VAL A 16 -7.05 7.40 -16.89
C VAL A 16 -7.34 6.70 -15.56
N GLU A 17 -6.33 6.49 -14.74
CA GLU A 17 -6.47 5.85 -13.41
C GLU A 17 -7.35 6.69 -12.47
N ARG A 18 -7.24 8.02 -12.52
CA ARG A 18 -8.12 8.93 -11.74
C ARG A 18 -9.60 8.77 -12.09
N HIS A 19 -9.92 8.36 -13.31
CA HIS A 19 -11.27 8.07 -13.75
C HIS A 19 -11.67 6.60 -13.58
N GLY A 20 -10.94 5.84 -12.77
CA GLY A 20 -11.20 4.42 -12.53
C GLY A 20 -10.94 3.53 -13.74
N GLY A 21 -10.16 4.03 -14.70
CA GLY A 21 -9.83 3.32 -15.92
C GLY A 21 -8.47 2.64 -15.87
N ALA A 22 -8.12 1.99 -16.98
CA ALA A 22 -6.82 1.38 -17.21
C ALA A 22 -6.22 1.85 -18.54
N PHE A 23 -4.89 1.97 -18.56
CA PHE A 23 -4.13 2.35 -19.74
C PHE A 23 -2.93 1.43 -19.90
N TRP A 24 -2.79 0.81 -21.10
CA TRP A 24 -1.63 -0.02 -21.40
C TRP A 24 -1.23 0.06 -22.86
N PHE A 25 -0.01 -0.35 -23.12
CA PHE A 25 0.56 -0.49 -24.46
C PHE A 25 0.56 -1.95 -24.86
N GLU A 26 0.09 -2.25 -26.05
CA GLU A 26 0.08 -3.58 -26.65
C GLU A 26 0.77 -3.55 -28.01
N ARG A 27 1.64 -4.51 -28.25
CA ARG A 27 2.30 -4.69 -29.55
C ARG A 27 1.88 -6.00 -30.16
N GLU A 28 1.12 -5.93 -31.23
CA GLU A 28 0.74 -7.10 -32.02
C GLU A 28 1.78 -7.39 -33.09
N ARG A 29 2.69 -8.31 -32.79
CA ARG A 29 3.83 -8.64 -33.67
C ARG A 29 3.41 -9.19 -35.01
N ALA A 30 2.30 -9.94 -35.10
CA ALA A 30 1.79 -10.55 -36.31
C ALA A 30 1.29 -9.52 -37.32
N ARG A 31 0.80 -8.38 -36.86
CA ARG A 31 0.28 -7.28 -37.70
C ARG A 31 1.21 -6.09 -37.81
N HIS A 32 2.35 -6.10 -37.11
CA HIS A 32 3.28 -4.97 -37.00
C HIS A 32 2.62 -3.70 -36.44
N GLU A 33 1.58 -3.88 -35.59
CA GLU A 33 0.82 -2.78 -35.00
C GLU A 33 1.24 -2.54 -33.56
N ALA A 34 1.22 -1.28 -33.17
CA ALA A 34 1.44 -0.83 -31.79
C ALA A 34 0.21 -0.04 -31.36
N LEU A 35 -0.45 -0.49 -30.30
CA LEU A 35 -1.72 0.05 -29.85
C LEU A 35 -1.59 0.60 -28.43
N PHE A 36 -2.11 1.80 -28.21
CA PHE A 36 -2.39 2.30 -26.87
C PHE A 36 -3.86 2.03 -26.57
N ARG A 37 -4.11 1.25 -25.52
CA ARG A 37 -5.47 0.89 -25.10
C ARG A 37 -5.88 1.67 -23.88
N PHE A 38 -7.13 2.13 -23.90
CA PHE A 38 -7.78 2.82 -22.81
C PHE A 38 -9.05 2.05 -22.45
N LEU A 39 -9.20 1.75 -21.18
CA LEU A 39 -10.45 1.26 -20.61
C LEU A 39 -10.96 2.34 -19.64
N LEU A 40 -12.17 2.83 -19.86
CA LEU A 40 -12.79 3.81 -18.98
C LEU A 40 -14.20 3.33 -18.61
N PRO A 41 -14.66 3.56 -17.36
CA PRO A 41 -16.04 3.30 -16.99
C PRO A 41 -16.98 4.15 -17.85
N LEU A 42 -18.12 3.60 -18.23
CA LEU A 42 -19.15 4.38 -18.91
C LEU A 42 -19.81 5.35 -17.92
N ALA A 43 -19.92 6.63 -18.32
CA ALA A 43 -20.70 7.60 -17.57
C ALA A 43 -22.18 7.19 -17.63
N GLY A 44 -22.78 6.87 -16.47
CA GLY A 44 -24.20 6.51 -16.37
C GLY A 44 -24.48 5.04 -15.98
N ALA A 45 -23.48 4.23 -15.70
CA ALA A 45 -23.70 3.00 -14.93
C ALA A 45 -23.87 3.35 -13.44
N ALA A 46 -24.89 4.21 -13.15
CA ALA A 46 -25.40 4.32 -11.80
C ALA A 46 -26.12 2.99 -11.49
N GLU A 47 -25.63 2.31 -10.45
CA GLU A 47 -26.37 1.40 -9.60
C GLU A 47 -27.35 0.46 -10.34
N SER A 48 -26.83 -0.51 -11.06
CA SER A 48 -27.54 -1.77 -11.22
C SER A 48 -27.18 -2.57 -9.98
N GLU A 49 -28.14 -2.65 -9.06
CA GLU A 49 -28.14 -3.63 -7.99
C GLU A 49 -27.83 -5.00 -8.60
N ALA A 50 -26.62 -5.50 -8.33
CA ALA A 50 -26.31 -6.87 -8.66
C ALA A 50 -27.21 -7.77 -7.80
N PRO A 51 -27.88 -8.75 -8.39
CA PRO A 51 -28.68 -9.68 -7.59
C PRO A 51 -27.74 -10.39 -6.63
N GLU A 52 -28.13 -10.36 -5.38
CA GLU A 52 -27.60 -11.11 -4.26
C GLU A 52 -27.54 -12.58 -4.66
N GLN A 53 -26.41 -13.03 -5.21
CA GLN A 53 -26.15 -14.47 -5.33
C GLN A 53 -25.56 -14.93 -4.01
N ALA A 54 -26.44 -15.59 -3.26
CA ALA A 54 -26.11 -16.34 -2.07
C ALA A 54 -25.03 -17.40 -2.35
N ASP A 55 -24.18 -17.56 -1.34
CA ASP A 55 -23.43 -18.75 -0.97
C ASP A 55 -22.54 -19.45 -2.02
N ALA A 56 -21.35 -18.91 -2.18
CA ALA A 56 -20.17 -19.76 -2.13
C ALA A 56 -19.34 -19.26 -0.94
N ALA A 57 -19.24 -20.07 0.11
CA ALA A 57 -18.43 -19.78 1.27
C ALA A 57 -16.98 -19.50 0.83
N ALA A 58 -16.68 -18.22 0.62
CA ALA A 58 -15.31 -17.78 0.53
C ALA A 58 -14.63 -18.19 1.85
N PRO A 59 -13.43 -18.77 1.82
CA PRO A 59 -12.70 -19.04 3.05
C PRO A 59 -12.64 -17.71 3.80
N THR A 60 -13.17 -17.69 5.02
CA THR A 60 -13.09 -16.58 5.93
C THR A 60 -11.61 -16.23 6.03
N ARG A 61 -11.16 -15.19 5.29
CA ARG A 61 -9.87 -14.58 5.53
C ARG A 61 -9.93 -14.18 6.99
N GLN A 62 -9.11 -14.85 7.81
CA GLN A 62 -8.94 -14.42 9.19
C GLN A 62 -8.41 -13.00 9.10
N SER A 63 -9.31 -12.03 9.30
CA SER A 63 -8.90 -10.63 9.34
C SER A 63 -7.95 -10.47 10.52
N ARG A 64 -6.89 -9.69 10.33
CA ARG A 64 -6.02 -9.29 11.43
C ARG A 64 -6.88 -8.74 12.57
N PRO A 65 -6.58 -9.11 13.83
CA PRO A 65 -7.30 -8.53 14.97
C PRO A 65 -7.27 -7.01 14.91
N ALA A 66 -8.39 -6.36 15.15
CA ALA A 66 -8.40 -4.91 15.27
C ALA A 66 -7.76 -4.50 16.60
N PHE A 67 -6.65 -3.79 16.54
CA PHE A 67 -5.97 -3.22 17.70
C PHE A 67 -6.33 -1.73 17.80
N TYR A 68 -6.75 -1.32 18.98
CA TYR A 68 -7.02 0.08 19.29
C TYR A 68 -6.01 0.53 20.35
N ASP A 69 -5.03 1.31 19.93
CA ASP A 69 -4.08 1.95 20.81
C ASP A 69 -4.36 3.45 20.84
N PHE A 70 -4.97 3.90 21.93
CA PHE A 70 -5.32 5.30 22.09
C PHE A 70 -4.10 6.19 22.35
N ASP A 71 -2.98 5.63 22.77
CA ASP A 71 -1.74 6.38 23.01
C ASP A 71 -1.09 6.83 21.70
N LEU A 72 -1.35 6.15 20.58
CA LEU A 72 -0.95 6.59 19.24
C LEU A 72 -1.54 7.96 18.86
N PHE A 73 -2.62 8.36 19.49
CA PHE A 73 -3.31 9.62 19.22
C PHE A 73 -2.92 10.75 20.17
N GLN A 74 -1.96 10.53 21.06
CA GLN A 74 -1.44 11.62 21.88
C GLN A 74 -0.64 12.59 21.01
N PRO A 75 -1.04 13.88 20.96
CA PRO A 75 -0.39 14.84 20.09
C PRO A 75 1.02 15.14 20.58
N SER A 76 2.02 14.73 19.80
CA SER A 76 3.38 15.23 19.91
C SER A 76 3.43 16.72 19.56
N ASP A 77 4.48 17.44 19.94
CA ASP A 77 4.64 18.85 19.55
C ASP A 77 4.65 19.01 18.04
N MET A 78 5.18 18.05 17.31
CA MET A 78 5.14 17.99 15.85
C MET A 78 3.69 17.79 15.34
N ALA A 79 2.89 16.93 15.97
CA ALA A 79 1.49 16.74 15.61
C ALA A 79 0.68 18.02 15.83
N ARG A 80 0.97 18.79 16.90
CA ARG A 80 0.33 20.08 17.14
C ARG A 80 0.65 21.11 16.06
N ALA A 81 1.87 21.14 15.56
CA ALA A 81 2.27 22.02 14.46
C ALA A 81 1.58 21.68 13.13
N LEU A 82 1.03 20.45 13.00
CA LEU A 82 0.32 19.98 11.80
C LEU A 82 -1.21 20.14 11.92
N GLN A 83 -1.76 20.39 13.13
CA GLN A 83 -3.21 20.42 13.37
C GLN A 83 -3.97 21.45 12.52
N ASP A 84 -3.35 22.60 12.24
CA ASP A 84 -3.96 23.68 11.47
C ASP A 84 -3.67 23.58 9.97
N ARG A 85 -2.93 22.56 9.53
CA ARG A 85 -2.61 22.39 8.11
C ARG A 85 -3.70 21.61 7.41
N ARG A 86 -3.99 22.01 6.16
CA ARG A 86 -4.94 21.27 5.32
C ARG A 86 -4.38 19.88 5.00
N LEU A 87 -5.24 18.87 5.03
CA LEU A 87 -4.86 17.49 4.74
C LEU A 87 -4.25 17.33 3.34
N ASP A 88 -4.74 18.08 2.36
CA ASP A 88 -4.24 18.04 0.99
C ASP A 88 -2.85 18.66 0.81
N SER A 89 -2.38 19.45 1.80
CA SER A 89 -1.03 20.04 1.81
C SER A 89 0.00 19.19 2.55
N LEU A 90 -0.42 18.08 3.12
CA LEU A 90 0.45 17.17 3.86
C LEU A 90 0.98 16.06 2.95
N SER A 91 2.13 15.52 3.35
CA SER A 91 2.72 14.33 2.73
C SER A 91 2.44 13.12 3.60
N TYR A 92 2.07 12.01 3.00
CA TYR A 92 1.76 10.78 3.69
C TYR A 92 2.62 9.64 3.17
N THR A 93 2.96 8.71 4.06
CA THR A 93 3.44 7.38 3.72
C THR A 93 2.38 6.38 4.14
N VAL A 94 1.73 5.77 3.17
CA VAL A 94 0.82 4.65 3.40
C VAL A 94 1.64 3.38 3.40
N PHE A 95 1.54 2.59 4.46
CA PHE A 95 2.35 1.37 4.58
C PHE A 95 1.55 0.20 5.14
N ASP A 96 2.08 -0.98 4.94
CA ASP A 96 1.59 -2.23 5.49
C ASP A 96 2.77 -3.16 5.77
N THR A 97 2.62 -4.08 6.73
CA THR A 97 3.64 -5.06 7.08
C THR A 97 3.10 -6.47 6.93
N GLU A 98 3.91 -7.40 6.39
CA GLU A 98 3.68 -8.81 6.49
C GLU A 98 4.55 -9.40 7.59
N THR A 99 4.01 -10.36 8.34
CA THR A 99 4.63 -10.88 9.57
C THR A 99 4.56 -12.40 9.64
N THR A 100 5.39 -13.00 10.48
CA THR A 100 5.35 -14.46 10.73
C THR A 100 4.11 -14.88 11.51
N GLY A 101 3.50 -13.96 12.24
CA GLY A 101 2.30 -14.17 13.06
C GLY A 101 1.71 -12.86 13.56
N LEU A 102 0.95 -12.88 14.63
CA LEU A 102 0.14 -11.74 15.06
C LEU A 102 0.66 -11.03 16.32
N ASP A 103 1.66 -11.59 17.00
CA ASP A 103 2.10 -11.08 18.30
C ASP A 103 3.62 -11.01 18.42
N PRO A 104 4.21 -9.80 18.35
CA PRO A 104 5.64 -9.60 18.50
C PRO A 104 6.15 -10.02 19.90
N SER A 105 5.28 -10.01 20.94
CA SER A 105 5.67 -10.46 22.28
C SER A 105 5.90 -11.99 22.35
N GLN A 106 5.34 -12.74 21.39
CA GLN A 106 5.58 -14.17 21.22
C GLN A 106 6.72 -14.46 20.23
N GLY A 107 7.44 -13.43 19.84
CA GLY A 107 8.59 -13.51 18.93
C GLY A 107 8.19 -13.52 17.46
N ASP A 108 6.99 -13.11 17.10
CA ASP A 108 6.67 -12.93 15.69
C ASP A 108 7.42 -11.72 15.12
N GLU A 109 7.80 -11.82 13.87
CA GLU A 109 8.73 -10.90 13.21
C GLU A 109 8.14 -10.39 11.88
N ILE A 110 8.53 -9.18 11.49
CA ILE A 110 8.25 -8.64 10.15
C ILE A 110 9.02 -9.43 9.10
N ILE A 111 8.37 -9.75 7.98
CA ILE A 111 8.96 -10.40 6.81
C ILE A 111 8.89 -9.58 5.53
N GLN A 112 8.05 -8.54 5.52
CA GLN A 112 8.01 -7.54 4.43
C GLN A 112 7.48 -6.22 4.98
N ILE A 113 8.01 -5.12 4.45
CA ILE A 113 7.42 -3.79 4.58
C ILE A 113 7.14 -3.28 3.17
N GLY A 114 5.88 -2.94 2.92
CA GLY A 114 5.45 -2.26 1.71
C GLY A 114 4.96 -0.85 2.02
N ALA A 115 5.37 0.15 1.23
CA ALA A 115 4.88 1.51 1.42
C ALA A 115 4.85 2.31 0.12
N THR A 116 4.00 3.34 0.10
CA THR A 116 3.90 4.30 -0.99
C THR A 116 3.65 5.70 -0.45
N ARG A 117 3.96 6.71 -1.24
CA ARG A 117 3.79 8.12 -0.84
C ARG A 117 2.59 8.77 -1.49
N ILE A 118 1.93 9.64 -0.73
CA ILE A 118 0.94 10.59 -1.23
C ILE A 118 1.47 12.00 -0.93
N VAL A 119 1.65 12.79 -1.97
CA VAL A 119 2.13 14.18 -1.87
C VAL A 119 1.18 15.09 -2.65
N ASN A 120 0.71 16.16 -2.01
CA ASN A 120 -0.28 17.08 -2.60
C ASN A 120 -1.52 16.35 -3.15
N GLY A 121 -2.02 15.36 -2.39
CA GLY A 121 -3.17 14.55 -2.78
C GLY A 121 -2.94 13.59 -3.94
N LYS A 122 -1.68 13.33 -4.34
CA LYS A 122 -1.33 12.44 -5.45
C LYS A 122 -0.52 11.25 -4.96
N LEU A 123 -0.93 10.06 -5.36
CA LEU A 123 -0.16 8.84 -5.14
C LEU A 123 1.07 8.81 -6.06
N LEU A 124 2.24 8.60 -5.47
CA LEU A 124 3.51 8.55 -6.21
C LEU A 124 3.87 7.08 -6.49
N HIS A 125 3.33 6.54 -7.57
CA HIS A 125 3.49 5.12 -7.94
C HIS A 125 4.95 4.68 -8.15
N HIS A 126 5.85 5.61 -8.46
CA HIS A 126 7.27 5.32 -8.71
C HIS A 126 8.16 5.52 -7.49
N GLU A 127 7.60 6.01 -6.39
CA GLU A 127 8.30 6.22 -5.13
C GLU A 127 7.78 5.22 -4.07
N GLY A 128 7.76 3.95 -4.43
CA GLY A 128 7.39 2.87 -3.51
C GLY A 128 8.60 2.40 -2.70
N PHE A 129 8.32 1.94 -1.50
CA PHE A 129 9.25 1.15 -0.69
C PHE A 129 8.69 -0.26 -0.60
N GLU A 130 9.48 -1.24 -1.01
CA GLU A 130 9.11 -2.65 -0.90
C GLU A 130 10.36 -3.43 -0.54
N GLN A 131 10.38 -4.03 0.65
CA GLN A 131 11.54 -4.74 1.14
C GLN A 131 11.14 -6.00 1.90
N LEU A 132 11.63 -7.14 1.43
CA LEU A 132 11.60 -8.38 2.19
C LEU A 132 12.61 -8.34 3.33
N VAL A 133 12.27 -8.98 4.43
CA VAL A 133 13.06 -9.03 5.66
C VAL A 133 13.35 -10.51 6.01
N ASP A 134 14.59 -10.83 6.33
CA ASP A 134 14.92 -12.15 6.89
C ASP A 134 14.58 -12.17 8.40
N PRO A 135 13.53 -12.89 8.83
CA PRO A 135 13.13 -12.95 10.22
C PRO A 135 14.04 -13.85 11.05
N GLN A 136 15.05 -14.51 10.43
CA GLN A 136 15.95 -15.50 11.04
C GLN A 136 15.21 -16.66 11.74
N ARG A 137 13.96 -16.87 11.35
CA ARG A 137 13.11 -17.96 11.84
C ARG A 137 12.25 -18.52 10.70
N ALA A 138 11.67 -19.68 10.91
CA ALA A 138 10.75 -20.26 9.94
C ALA A 138 9.44 -19.48 9.90
N ILE A 139 8.92 -19.26 8.69
CA ILE A 139 7.58 -18.70 8.49
C ILE A 139 6.58 -19.84 8.59
N PRO A 140 5.56 -19.73 9.46
CA PRO A 140 4.50 -20.74 9.55
C PRO A 140 3.74 -20.89 8.22
N SER A 141 3.38 -22.13 7.89
CA SER A 141 2.62 -22.41 6.65
C SER A 141 1.28 -21.69 6.57
N LEU A 142 0.64 -21.46 7.72
CA LEU A 142 -0.59 -20.69 7.81
C LEU A 142 -0.36 -19.23 7.36
N SER A 143 0.70 -18.58 7.83
CA SER A 143 1.07 -17.22 7.44
C SER A 143 1.43 -17.16 5.95
N THR A 144 2.25 -18.09 5.46
CA THR A 144 2.55 -18.22 4.03
C THR A 144 1.27 -18.39 3.19
N GLY A 145 0.28 -19.11 3.68
CA GLY A 145 -1.02 -19.25 2.99
C GLY A 145 -1.82 -17.95 2.88
N ILE A 146 -1.55 -16.97 3.74
CA ILE A 146 -2.23 -15.65 3.74
C ILE A 146 -1.54 -14.68 2.78
N HIS A 147 -0.23 -14.45 2.96
CA HIS A 147 0.52 -13.42 2.24
C HIS A 147 1.39 -13.96 1.09
N GLY A 148 1.54 -15.27 0.96
CA GLY A 148 2.31 -15.91 -0.13
C GLY A 148 3.83 -15.89 0.03
N ILE A 149 4.38 -15.23 1.05
CA ILE A 149 5.82 -15.13 1.27
C ILE A 149 6.32 -16.41 1.93
N THR A 150 7.32 -17.03 1.32
CA THR A 150 7.93 -18.28 1.82
C THR A 150 9.26 -18.02 2.52
N SER A 151 9.69 -18.94 3.37
CA SER A 151 11.01 -18.89 4.01
C SER A 151 12.17 -18.86 2.99
N ALA A 152 11.96 -19.40 1.79
CA ALA A 152 12.96 -19.33 0.72
C ALA A 152 13.13 -17.92 0.15
N MET A 153 12.05 -17.14 0.07
CA MET A 153 12.07 -15.78 -0.46
C MET A 153 12.78 -14.79 0.47
N VAL A 154 12.65 -14.98 1.77
CA VAL A 154 13.24 -14.08 2.78
C VAL A 154 14.67 -14.46 3.19
N ARG A 155 15.10 -15.66 2.87
CA ARG A 155 16.45 -16.13 3.22
C ARG A 155 17.53 -15.29 2.57
N GLY A 156 18.43 -14.71 3.38
CA GLY A 156 19.52 -13.85 2.93
C GLY A 156 19.09 -12.42 2.59
N GLN A 157 17.84 -12.06 2.84
CA GLN A 157 17.40 -10.67 2.81
C GLN A 157 17.98 -9.91 4.01
N PRO A 158 17.97 -8.56 3.97
CA PRO A 158 18.40 -7.78 5.12
C PRO A 158 17.56 -8.09 6.36
N GLY A 159 18.19 -8.08 7.53
CA GLY A 159 17.47 -8.19 8.80
C GLY A 159 16.71 -6.91 9.15
N ILE A 160 15.73 -7.02 10.07
CA ILE A 160 14.81 -5.95 10.44
C ILE A 160 15.53 -4.64 10.84
N ALA A 161 16.61 -4.70 11.61
CA ALA A 161 17.33 -3.52 12.05
C ALA A 161 17.92 -2.68 10.91
N GLN A 162 18.27 -3.31 9.79
CA GLN A 162 18.74 -2.60 8.59
C GLN A 162 17.55 -2.00 7.83
N VAL A 163 16.49 -2.80 7.65
CA VAL A 163 15.31 -2.38 6.90
C VAL A 163 14.60 -1.22 7.58
N LEU A 164 14.49 -1.23 8.92
CA LEU A 164 13.89 -0.12 9.68
C LEU A 164 14.65 1.19 9.50
N ARG A 165 15.97 1.17 9.43
CA ARG A 165 16.73 2.40 9.13
C ARG A 165 16.37 2.97 7.76
N SER A 166 16.26 2.11 6.75
CA SER A 166 15.87 2.53 5.40
C SER A 166 14.43 3.00 5.34
N PHE A 167 13.54 2.31 6.04
CA PHE A 167 12.13 2.68 6.14
C PHE A 167 11.96 4.01 6.88
N HIS A 168 12.66 4.21 8.00
CA HIS A 168 12.65 5.49 8.72
C HIS A 168 13.14 6.64 7.84
N ALA A 169 14.20 6.44 7.05
CA ALA A 169 14.67 7.47 6.10
C ALA A 169 13.62 7.71 5.00
N TYR A 170 12.94 6.67 4.54
CA TYR A 170 11.87 6.79 3.55
C TYR A 170 10.65 7.55 4.09
N THR A 171 10.30 7.37 5.35
CA THR A 171 9.12 8.01 5.98
C THR A 171 9.40 9.43 6.49
N HIS A 172 10.62 9.93 6.34
CA HIS A 172 11.01 11.25 6.83
C HIS A 172 10.09 12.34 6.27
N ASP A 173 9.63 13.24 7.15
CA ASP A 173 8.72 14.35 6.84
C ASP A 173 7.34 13.95 6.28
N THR A 174 6.88 12.74 6.57
CA THR A 174 5.54 12.27 6.18
C THR A 174 4.72 11.84 7.38
N ILE A 175 3.40 11.86 7.21
CA ILE A 175 2.45 11.27 8.17
C ILE A 175 2.28 9.80 7.79
N LEU A 176 2.47 8.91 8.76
CA LEU A 176 2.26 7.47 8.57
C LEU A 176 0.77 7.16 8.54
N VAL A 177 0.38 6.34 7.56
CA VAL A 177 -0.99 5.85 7.41
C VAL A 177 -0.94 4.34 7.20
N ALA A 178 -1.69 3.60 8.00
CA ALA A 178 -1.83 2.16 7.85
C ALA A 178 -3.27 1.73 8.15
N HIS A 179 -3.70 0.63 7.55
CA HIS A 179 -4.95 -0.02 7.95
C HIS A 179 -4.70 -0.76 9.26
N ASN A 180 -5.45 -0.38 10.32
CA ASN A 180 -5.21 -0.92 11.66
C ASN A 180 -3.77 -0.65 12.16
N ALA A 181 -3.34 0.60 12.07
CA ALA A 181 -1.98 1.05 12.36
C ALA A 181 -1.40 0.56 13.70
N ALA A 182 -2.25 0.35 14.72
CA ALA A 182 -1.82 -0.19 16.00
C ALA A 182 -1.22 -1.60 15.89
N PHE A 183 -1.63 -2.38 14.90
CA PHE A 183 -1.01 -3.69 14.62
C PHE A 183 0.41 -3.51 14.11
N ASP A 184 0.58 -2.75 13.04
CA ASP A 184 1.89 -2.56 12.39
C ASP A 184 2.89 -1.86 13.32
N MET A 185 2.42 -0.84 14.06
CA MET A 185 3.25 -0.09 15.02
C MET A 185 3.77 -0.92 16.20
N ARG A 186 3.14 -2.06 16.52
CA ARG A 186 3.67 -2.98 17.55
C ARG A 186 4.89 -3.75 17.08
N PHE A 187 5.06 -3.91 15.78
CA PHE A 187 6.19 -4.61 15.17
C PHE A 187 7.35 -3.68 14.79
N LEU A 188 7.07 -2.37 14.61
CA LEU A 188 8.06 -1.33 14.31
C LEU A 188 8.73 -0.79 15.57
#